data_c6c5e49a12c66065691c17770834ec47
#
_entry.id   c6c5e49a12c66065691c17770834ec47
#
_cell.length_a   1.000
_cell.length_b   1.000
_cell.length_c   1.000
_cell.angle_alpha   90.00
_cell.angle_beta   90.00
_cell.angle_gamma   90.00
#
_symmetry.space_group_name_H-M   'P 1'
#
loop_
_entity.id
_entity.type
_entity.pdbx_description
1 polymer ?
#
loop_
_entity_poly.entity_id
_entity_poly.type
_entity_poly.pdbx_seq_one_letter_code
_entity_poly.pdbx_strand_id
1 'polypeptide(L)'
;MTANIFVGVVRLELHVPDARSLKAKRSHTRGLIQRIRSRHQVLVIEADHQDLYQRATVVICAVSTDTVDLESRLQRVERTVNDTWSGHVLGWDVDIVQV
;
A
#
# COMPACT_ATOMS: atom_id res chain seq x y z
N MET A 1 25.28 -5.30 21.27
CA MET A 1 23.99 -4.61 21.42
C MET A 1 23.07 -4.98 20.27
N THR A 2 21.83 -5.25 20.61
CA THR A 2 20.83 -5.54 19.59
C THR A 2 20.25 -4.25 19.05
N ALA A 3 20.22 -4.06 17.74
CA ALA A 3 19.59 -2.91 17.13
C ALA A 3 18.07 -2.96 17.35
N ASN A 4 17.44 -1.81 17.51
CA ASN A 4 15.99 -1.72 17.50
C ASN A 4 15.49 -1.97 16.07
N ILE A 5 14.43 -2.73 15.97
CA ILE A 5 13.81 -3.05 14.67
C ILE A 5 12.35 -2.61 14.72
N PHE A 6 11.93 -1.86 13.71
CA PHE A 6 10.57 -1.38 13.57
C PHE A 6 9.96 -1.90 12.28
N VAL A 7 8.72 -2.31 12.36
CA VAL A 7 7.93 -2.77 11.22
C VAL A 7 6.76 -1.81 11.04
N GLY A 8 6.64 -1.25 9.86
CA GLY A 8 5.49 -0.42 9.49
C GLY A 8 4.58 -1.18 8.56
N VAL A 9 3.29 -1.21 8.89
CA VAL A 9 2.27 -1.83 8.05
C VAL A 9 1.24 -0.78 7.70
N VAL A 10 0.94 -0.65 6.42
CA VAL A 10 -0.11 0.23 5.93
C VAL A 10 -1.22 -0.59 5.35
N ARG A 11 -2.44 -0.30 5.76
CA ARG A 11 -3.64 -0.80 5.14
C ARG A 11 -4.23 0.30 4.27
N LEU A 12 -4.17 0.10 2.96
CA LEU A 12 -4.63 1.04 1.96
C LEU A 12 -5.96 0.53 1.40
N GLU A 13 -7.00 1.31 1.57
CA GLU A 13 -8.32 1.02 0.99
C GLU A 13 -8.55 1.90 -0.23
N LEU A 14 -8.95 1.29 -1.34
CA LEU A 14 -9.09 1.97 -2.62
C LEU A 14 -10.48 1.76 -3.20
N HIS A 15 -11.00 2.82 -3.83
CA HIS A 15 -12.08 2.71 -4.80
C HIS A 15 -11.46 2.46 -6.18
N VAL A 16 -11.90 1.38 -6.84
CA VAL A 16 -11.41 1.02 -8.17
C VAL A 16 -12.41 1.53 -9.20
N PRO A 17 -12.06 2.55 -10.00
CA PRO A 17 -13.00 3.17 -10.92
C PRO A 17 -13.37 2.21 -12.06
N ASP A 18 -14.63 2.26 -12.45
CA ASP A 18 -15.17 1.56 -13.63
C ASP A 18 -14.91 0.05 -13.69
N ALA A 19 -14.56 -0.56 -12.55
CA ALA A 19 -14.34 -1.99 -12.51
C ALA A 19 -15.68 -2.73 -12.55
N ARG A 20 -15.88 -3.52 -13.62
CA ARG A 20 -17.08 -4.31 -13.84
C ARG A 20 -16.84 -5.81 -13.72
N SER A 21 -15.60 -6.19 -13.39
CA SER A 21 -15.20 -7.58 -13.25
C SER A 21 -13.97 -7.66 -12.35
N LEU A 22 -13.67 -8.84 -11.83
CA LEU A 22 -12.44 -9.09 -11.08
C LEU A 22 -11.21 -8.89 -11.97
N LYS A 23 -11.30 -9.21 -13.25
CA LYS A 23 -10.20 -9.01 -14.20
C LYS A 23 -9.85 -7.54 -14.36
N ALA A 24 -10.86 -6.68 -14.55
CA ALA A 24 -10.65 -5.23 -14.65
C ALA A 24 -10.06 -4.66 -13.34
N LYS A 25 -10.60 -5.05 -12.21
CA LYS A 25 -10.08 -4.67 -10.89
C LYS A 25 -8.61 -5.05 -10.75
N ARG A 26 -8.25 -6.30 -11.07
CA ARG A 26 -6.87 -6.77 -10.95
C ARG A 26 -5.91 -6.02 -11.85
N SER A 27 -6.35 -5.63 -13.03
CA SER A 27 -5.53 -4.82 -13.94
C SER A 27 -5.14 -3.49 -13.30
N HIS A 28 -6.09 -2.79 -12.69
CA HIS A 28 -5.84 -1.52 -12.00
C HIS A 28 -4.94 -1.70 -10.79
N THR A 29 -5.24 -2.67 -9.93
CA THR A 29 -4.48 -2.89 -8.69
C THR A 29 -3.05 -3.36 -8.97
N ARG A 30 -2.85 -4.23 -9.96
CA ARG A 30 -1.51 -4.68 -10.35
C ARG A 30 -0.65 -3.53 -10.85
N GLY A 31 -1.22 -2.61 -11.61
CA GLY A 31 -0.50 -1.43 -12.08
C GLY A 31 0.01 -0.58 -10.93
N LEU A 32 -0.83 -0.35 -9.92
CA LEU A 32 -0.44 0.39 -8.72
C LEU A 32 0.64 -0.37 -7.94
N ILE A 33 0.44 -1.65 -7.69
CA ILE A 33 1.38 -2.47 -6.93
C ILE A 33 2.76 -2.48 -7.59
N GLN A 34 2.82 -2.67 -8.90
CA GLN A 34 4.08 -2.64 -9.63
C GLN A 34 4.77 -1.29 -9.53
N ARG A 35 4.01 -0.21 -9.59
CA ARG A 35 4.55 1.14 -9.46
C ARG A 35 5.13 1.39 -8.08
N ILE A 36 4.45 0.94 -7.03
CA ILE A 36 4.96 1.05 -5.67
C ILE A 36 6.25 0.24 -5.52
N ARG A 37 6.26 -1.00 -5.98
CA ARG A 37 7.43 -1.88 -5.89
C ARG A 37 8.63 -1.33 -6.65
N SER A 38 8.43 -0.73 -7.80
CA SER A 38 9.52 -0.21 -8.63
C SER A 38 10.15 1.06 -8.08
N ARG A 39 9.41 1.82 -7.28
CA ARG A 39 9.85 3.12 -6.77
C ARG A 39 10.26 3.12 -5.30
N HIS A 40 9.86 2.10 -4.55
CA HIS A 40 10.03 2.08 -3.10
C HIS A 40 10.51 0.71 -2.62
N GLN A 41 11.30 0.72 -1.56
CA GLN A 41 11.76 -0.51 -0.89
C GLN A 41 10.73 -0.94 0.15
N VAL A 42 9.65 -1.54 -0.34
CA VAL A 42 8.56 -2.03 0.51
C VAL A 42 8.03 -3.34 -0.05
N LEU A 43 7.43 -4.13 0.81
CA LEU A 43 6.63 -5.28 0.41
C LEU A 43 5.19 -4.82 0.19
N VAL A 44 4.57 -5.33 -0.85
CA VAL A 44 3.19 -4.96 -1.20
C VAL A 44 2.42 -6.21 -1.56
N ILE A 45 1.26 -6.38 -0.96
CA ILE A 45 0.32 -7.44 -1.34
C ILE A 45 -1.07 -6.86 -1.51
N GLU A 46 -1.88 -7.50 -2.33
CA GLU A 46 -3.31 -7.23 -2.38
C GLU A 46 -4.01 -8.18 -1.41
N ALA A 47 -4.79 -7.61 -0.48
CA ALA A 47 -5.69 -8.37 0.37
C ALA A 47 -7.06 -8.32 -0.32
N ASP A 48 -7.61 -9.48 -0.61
CA ASP A 48 -8.73 -9.57 -1.53
C ASP A 48 -10.08 -9.23 -0.88
N HIS A 49 -10.85 -8.34 -1.55
CA HIS A 49 -12.28 -8.19 -1.34
C HIS A 49 -13.00 -8.91 -2.47
N GLN A 50 -13.21 -10.21 -2.32
CA GLN A 50 -13.62 -11.09 -3.39
C GLN A 50 -14.95 -10.70 -4.05
N ASP A 51 -15.85 -10.10 -3.29
CA ASP A 51 -17.22 -9.81 -3.74
C ASP A 51 -17.41 -8.40 -4.27
N LEU A 52 -16.37 -7.55 -4.23
CA LEU A 52 -16.49 -6.15 -4.60
C LEU A 52 -15.51 -5.79 -5.70
N TYR A 53 -16.03 -5.56 -6.91
CA TYR A 53 -15.19 -5.16 -8.05
C TYR A 53 -14.64 -3.75 -7.92
N GLN A 54 -15.30 -2.92 -7.14
CA GLN A 54 -14.99 -1.49 -7.05
C GLN A 54 -14.18 -1.13 -5.81
N ARG A 55 -13.77 -2.12 -5.02
CA ARG A 55 -12.95 -1.93 -3.84
C ARG A 55 -11.76 -2.85 -3.82
N ALA A 56 -10.65 -2.33 -3.36
CA ALA A 56 -9.43 -3.11 -3.16
C ALA A 56 -8.75 -2.71 -1.87
N THR A 57 -8.19 -3.69 -1.18
CA THR A 57 -7.30 -3.47 -0.05
C THR A 57 -5.90 -3.86 -0.47
N VAL A 58 -4.95 -2.94 -0.26
CA VAL A 58 -3.53 -3.18 -0.50
C VAL A 58 -2.81 -3.03 0.84
N VAL A 59 -1.96 -3.99 1.16
CA VAL A 59 -1.13 -3.95 2.37
C VAL A 59 0.30 -3.70 1.98
N ILE A 60 0.91 -2.71 2.62
CA ILE A 60 2.29 -2.29 2.39
C ILE A 60 3.06 -2.50 3.68
N CYS A 61 4.24 -3.10 3.60
CA CYS A 61 5.07 -3.37 4.77
C CYS A 61 6.50 -2.92 4.51
N ALA A 62 7.09 -2.26 5.50
CA ALA A 62 8.48 -1.84 5.46
C ALA A 62 9.13 -2.05 6.82
N VAL A 63 10.45 -2.22 6.82
CA VAL A 63 11.25 -2.47 8.02
C VAL A 63 12.38 -1.45 8.07
N SER A 64 12.67 -0.94 9.25
CA SER A 64 13.80 -0.04 9.47
C SER A 64 14.29 -0.14 10.90
N THR A 65 15.52 0.26 11.14
CA THR A 65 16.07 0.46 12.49
C THR A 65 15.80 1.87 13.02
N ASP A 66 15.17 2.72 12.23
CA ASP A 66 14.88 4.12 12.56
C ASP A 66 13.43 4.46 12.18
N THR A 67 12.65 4.90 13.15
CA THR A 67 11.24 5.26 12.95
C THR A 67 11.07 6.46 12.02
N VAL A 68 11.99 7.42 12.06
CA VAL A 68 11.93 8.61 11.20
C VAL A 68 12.12 8.21 9.74
N ASP A 69 13.09 7.34 9.47
CA ASP A 69 13.28 6.77 8.12
C ASP A 69 12.05 6.00 7.67
N LEU A 70 11.50 5.17 8.54
CA LEU A 70 10.33 4.35 8.22
C LEU A 70 9.11 5.21 7.90
N GLU A 71 8.82 6.19 8.74
CA GLU A 71 7.70 7.12 8.50
C GLU A 71 7.88 7.90 7.20
N SER A 72 9.08 8.39 6.94
CA SER A 72 9.40 9.11 5.71
C SER A 72 9.20 8.24 4.47
N ARG A 73 9.62 6.97 4.55
CA ARG A 73 9.46 6.01 3.46
C ARG A 73 7.98 5.74 3.17
N LEU A 74 7.19 5.54 4.21
CA LEU A 74 5.75 5.30 4.06
C LEU A 74 5.02 6.53 3.53
N GLN A 75 5.41 7.73 3.93
CA GLN A 75 4.85 8.97 3.38
C GLN A 75 5.16 9.13 1.89
N ARG A 76 6.34 8.74 1.45
CA ARG A 76 6.68 8.76 0.02
C ARG A 76 5.81 7.78 -0.78
N VAL A 77 5.53 6.62 -0.22
CA VAL A 77 4.61 5.66 -0.82
C VAL A 77 3.20 6.25 -0.94
N GLU A 78 2.73 6.90 0.12
CA GLU A 78 1.42 7.55 0.11
C GLU A 78 1.32 8.60 -1.00
N ARG A 79 2.36 9.41 -1.18
CA ARG A 79 2.40 10.38 -2.28
C ARG A 79 2.32 9.71 -3.66
N THR A 80 3.05 8.62 -3.85
CA THR A 80 2.97 7.85 -5.10
C THR A 80 1.54 7.36 -5.35
N VAL A 81 0.88 6.85 -4.33
CA VAL A 81 -0.51 6.40 -4.43
C VAL A 81 -1.43 7.56 -4.81
N ASN A 82 -1.34 8.67 -4.10
CA ASN A 82 -2.20 9.83 -4.35
C ASN A 82 -1.97 10.45 -5.73
N ASP A 83 -0.74 10.42 -6.23
CA ASP A 83 -0.38 11.01 -7.52
C ASP A 83 -0.76 10.12 -8.70
N THR A 84 -0.85 8.83 -8.50
CA THR A 84 -0.95 7.88 -9.62
C THR A 84 -2.20 7.02 -9.62
N TRP A 85 -2.92 6.93 -8.50
CA TRP A 85 -4.16 6.18 -8.46
C TRP A 85 -5.30 6.96 -9.11
N SER A 86 -6.02 6.32 -10.03
CA SER A 86 -7.07 6.97 -10.81
C SER A 86 -8.40 7.08 -10.09
N GLY A 87 -8.61 6.32 -9.02
CA GLY A 87 -9.83 6.35 -8.22
C GLY A 87 -9.65 7.13 -6.92
N HIS A 88 -10.54 6.88 -5.97
CA HIS A 88 -10.44 7.49 -4.64
C HIS A 88 -9.61 6.61 -3.70
N VAL A 89 -8.83 7.25 -2.85
CA VAL A 89 -8.20 6.61 -1.70
C VAL A 89 -9.20 6.72 -0.55
N LEU A 90 -9.70 5.58 -0.09
CA LEU A 90 -10.73 5.52 0.95
C LEU A 90 -10.14 5.44 2.35
N GLY A 91 -8.91 4.97 2.47
CA GLY A 91 -8.24 4.88 3.77
C GLY A 91 -6.75 4.64 3.60
N TRP A 92 -5.98 5.18 4.53
CA TRP A 92 -4.53 4.99 4.65
C TRP A 92 -4.23 4.88 6.14
N ASP A 93 -4.19 3.65 6.64
CA ASP A 93 -3.97 3.37 8.06
C ASP A 93 -2.58 2.81 8.28
N VAL A 94 -1.79 3.46 9.12
CA VAL A 94 -0.41 3.09 9.42
C VAL A 94 -0.31 2.57 10.84
N ASP A 95 0.37 1.42 11.00
CA ASP A 95 0.75 0.88 12.30
C ASP A 95 2.25 0.61 12.29
N ILE A 96 2.97 1.15 13.27
CA ILE A 96 4.41 0.95 13.44
C ILE A 96 4.62 0.22 14.74
N VAL A 97 5.26 -0.94 14.64
CA VAL A 97 5.52 -1.82 15.78
C VAL A 97 7.01 -2.00 15.95
N GLN A 98 7.48 -1.90 17.18
CA GLN A 98 8.84 -2.28 17.54
C GLN A 98 8.87 -3.79 17.80
N VAL A 99 9.80 -4.44 17.15
CA VAL A 99 9.98 -5.90 17.25
C VAL A 99 11.09 -6.24 18.23
#